data_b049d63b28c72671530c47742adfdeda
#
_entry.id   b049d63b28c72671530c47742adfdeda
#
_cell.length_a   1.000
_cell.length_b   1.000
_cell.length_c   1.000
_cell.angle_alpha   90.00
_cell.angle_beta   90.00
_cell.angle_gamma   90.00
#
_symmetry.space_group_name_H-M   'P 1'
#
loop_
_entity.id
_entity.type
_entity.pdbx_description
1 polymer ?
#
loop_
_entity_poly.entity_id
_entity_poly.type
_entity_poly.pdbx_seq_one_letter_code
_entity_poly.pdbx_strand_id
1 'polypeptide(L)'
;MKKKPRRQFTDEQKSEAVKIVEQSGKPISQVAREIGLTESALRKWVNQSKIDNEGGGQGQLTSVERQELNVLRRDLKRVQMERDFLKKVATFFAKEGSNLTS
;
A
#
# COMPACT_ATOMS: atom_id res chain seq x y z
N MET A 1 -29.03 2.21 -3.33
CA MET A 1 -28.26 3.38 -2.93
C MET A 1 -26.86 3.31 -3.47
N LYS A 2 -26.47 4.29 -4.24
CA LYS A 2 -25.11 4.37 -4.71
C LYS A 2 -24.20 4.82 -3.57
N LYS A 3 -23.21 4.00 -3.22
CA LYS A 3 -22.18 4.42 -2.28
C LYS A 3 -21.38 5.55 -2.92
N LYS A 4 -21.21 6.64 -2.17
CA LYS A 4 -20.31 7.70 -2.62
C LYS A 4 -18.91 7.10 -2.77
N PRO A 5 -18.20 7.35 -3.89
CA PRO A 5 -16.83 6.89 -4.01
C PRO A 5 -15.99 7.49 -2.88
N ARG A 6 -15.07 6.69 -2.35
CA ARG A 6 -14.14 7.19 -1.34
C ARG A 6 -13.31 8.31 -1.94
N ARG A 7 -13.24 9.42 -1.23
CA ARG A 7 -12.38 10.52 -1.65
C ARG A 7 -10.93 10.02 -1.65
N GLN A 8 -10.27 10.21 -2.77
CA GLN A 8 -8.85 9.91 -2.88
C GLN A 8 -8.08 11.21 -2.78
N PHE A 9 -7.01 11.18 -2.01
CA PHE A 9 -6.17 12.35 -1.80
C PHE A 9 -4.78 12.08 -2.34
N THR A 10 -4.19 13.09 -2.97
CA THR A 10 -2.81 13.01 -3.43
C THR A 10 -1.86 13.11 -2.25
N ASP A 11 -0.62 12.68 -2.45
CA ASP A 11 0.41 12.80 -1.43
C ASP A 11 0.65 14.27 -1.04
N GLU A 12 0.53 15.17 -2.00
CA GLU A 12 0.64 16.62 -1.75
C GLU A 12 -0.47 17.10 -0.84
N GLN A 13 -1.71 16.67 -1.10
CA GLN A 13 -2.86 17.06 -0.26
C GLN A 13 -2.71 16.56 1.16
N LYS A 14 -2.25 15.31 1.33
CA LYS A 14 -1.99 14.75 2.65
C LYS A 14 -0.90 15.52 3.38
N SER A 15 0.17 15.84 2.69
CA SER A 15 1.29 16.62 3.22
C SER A 15 0.86 18.00 3.69
N GLU A 16 0.04 18.67 2.90
CA GLU A 16 -0.50 19.99 3.25
C GLU A 16 -1.38 19.93 4.48
N ALA A 17 -2.24 18.90 4.58
CA ALA A 17 -3.10 18.71 5.74
C ALA A 17 -2.28 18.50 7.02
N VAL A 18 -1.21 17.70 6.93
CA VAL A 18 -0.30 17.47 8.06
C VAL A 18 0.40 18.77 8.49
N LYS A 19 0.84 19.57 7.52
CA LYS A 19 1.46 20.88 7.81
C LYS A 19 0.50 21.80 8.55
N ILE A 20 -0.77 21.81 8.16
CA ILE A 20 -1.78 22.62 8.83
C ILE A 20 -1.90 22.21 10.30
N VAL A 21 -1.92 20.90 10.59
CA VAL A 21 -1.97 20.39 11.97
C VAL A 21 -0.74 20.85 12.75
N GLU A 22 0.44 20.72 12.17
CA GLU A 22 1.70 21.08 12.85
C GLU A 22 1.82 22.57 13.11
N GLN A 23 1.38 23.39 12.17
CA GLN A 23 1.51 24.85 12.27
C GLN A 23 0.41 25.51 13.08
N SER A 24 -0.78 24.92 13.11
CA SER A 24 -1.94 25.53 13.77
C SER A 24 -1.91 25.42 15.29
N GLY A 25 -1.27 24.41 15.81
CA GLY A 25 -1.30 24.11 17.24
C GLY A 25 -2.66 23.66 17.75
N LYS A 26 -3.61 23.42 16.83
CA LYS A 26 -4.97 22.99 17.18
C LYS A 26 -5.06 21.48 17.24
N PRO A 27 -6.05 20.93 17.97
CA PRO A 27 -6.29 19.49 17.98
C PRO A 27 -6.60 18.97 16.58
N ILE A 28 -6.23 17.71 16.31
CA ILE A 28 -6.48 17.07 15.03
C ILE A 28 -7.97 17.07 14.68
N SER A 29 -8.83 16.84 15.67
CA SER A 29 -10.29 16.85 15.47
C SER A 29 -10.81 18.17 14.95
N GLN A 30 -10.27 19.28 15.46
CA GLN A 30 -10.67 20.61 15.03
C GLN A 30 -10.18 20.91 13.61
N VAL A 31 -8.94 20.60 13.30
CA VAL A 31 -8.38 20.81 11.97
C VAL A 31 -9.12 19.96 10.94
N ALA A 32 -9.40 18.70 11.27
CA ALA A 32 -10.17 17.82 10.38
C ALA A 32 -11.53 18.41 10.04
N ARG A 33 -12.22 18.97 11.04
CA ARG A 33 -13.51 19.61 10.83
C ARG A 33 -13.39 20.84 9.93
N GLU A 34 -12.38 21.66 10.15
CA GLU A 34 -12.18 22.89 9.37
C GLU A 34 -11.86 22.61 7.91
N ILE A 35 -11.12 21.55 7.61
CA ILE A 35 -10.71 21.22 6.23
C ILE A 35 -11.60 20.17 5.59
N GLY A 36 -12.65 19.71 6.28
CA GLY A 36 -13.62 18.78 5.72
C GLY A 36 -13.14 17.33 5.62
N LEU A 37 -12.26 16.92 6.51
CA LEU A 37 -11.76 15.55 6.59
C LEU A 37 -12.30 14.84 7.83
N THR A 38 -12.24 13.51 7.82
CA THR A 38 -12.51 12.75 9.03
C THR A 38 -11.29 12.81 9.96
N GLU A 39 -11.55 12.80 11.26
CA GLU A 39 -10.48 12.80 12.25
C GLU A 39 -9.56 11.60 12.09
N SER A 40 -10.14 10.42 11.83
CA SER A 40 -9.36 9.18 11.70
C SER A 40 -8.43 9.22 10.49
N ALA A 41 -8.87 9.78 9.37
CA ALA A 41 -8.02 9.93 8.19
C ALA A 41 -6.85 10.86 8.47
N LEU A 42 -7.14 12.04 9.06
CA LEU A 42 -6.10 13.02 9.36
C LEU A 42 -5.12 12.48 10.40
N ARG A 43 -5.61 11.78 11.40
CA ARG A 43 -4.76 11.15 12.42
C ARG A 43 -3.81 10.12 11.80
N LYS A 44 -4.30 9.31 10.86
CA LYS A 44 -3.46 8.37 10.12
C LYS A 44 -2.33 9.08 9.37
N TRP A 45 -2.65 10.17 8.69
CA TRP A 45 -1.66 10.91 7.92
C TRP A 45 -0.60 11.55 8.80
N VAL A 46 -1.02 12.11 9.94
CA VAL A 46 -0.09 12.71 10.91
C VAL A 46 0.84 11.64 11.47
N ASN A 47 0.31 10.49 11.87
CA ASN A 47 1.10 9.40 12.40
C ASN A 47 2.08 8.86 11.35
N GLN A 48 1.62 8.68 10.11
CA GLN A 48 2.49 8.19 9.04
C GLN A 48 3.59 9.21 8.71
N SER A 49 3.28 10.49 8.76
CA SER A 49 4.27 11.54 8.55
C SER A 49 5.36 11.51 9.62
N LYS A 50 4.99 11.29 10.87
CA LYS A 50 5.96 11.14 11.97
C LYS A 50 6.86 9.93 11.74
N ILE A 51 6.29 8.81 11.34
CA ILE A 51 7.04 7.58 11.05
C ILE A 51 8.03 7.83 9.91
N ASP A 52 7.57 8.47 8.84
CA ASP A 52 8.41 8.77 7.68
C ASP A 52 9.57 9.69 8.04
N ASN A 53 9.31 10.71 8.87
CA ASN A 53 10.33 11.66 9.31
C ASN A 53 11.35 11.01 10.25
N GLU A 54 10.92 10.05 11.05
CA GLU A 54 11.79 9.32 11.97
C GLU A 54 12.50 8.13 11.32
N GLY A 55 12.29 7.90 10.03
CA GLY A 55 12.94 6.81 9.31
C GLY A 55 12.40 5.42 9.67
N GLY A 56 11.17 5.35 10.15
CA GLY A 56 10.52 4.07 10.44
C GLY A 56 10.96 3.43 11.75
N GLY A 57 11.40 4.21 12.72
CA GLY A 57 11.82 3.70 14.03
C GLY A 57 10.75 2.87 14.72
N GLN A 58 11.16 1.98 15.63
CA GLN A 58 10.30 1.12 16.45
C GLN A 58 9.53 0.05 15.65
N GLY A 59 10.11 -0.43 14.55
CA GLY A 59 9.51 -1.52 13.76
C GLY A 59 8.35 -1.11 12.86
N GLN A 60 8.04 0.18 12.79
CA GLN A 60 7.01 0.68 11.89
C GLN A 60 7.62 1.00 10.53
N LEU A 61 6.86 0.72 9.47
CA LEU A 61 7.32 0.96 8.11
C LEU A 61 7.03 2.40 7.69
N THR A 62 8.00 3.03 7.02
CA THR A 62 7.76 4.29 6.32
C THR A 62 6.82 4.02 5.14
N SER A 63 6.26 5.09 4.56
CA SER A 63 5.43 4.97 3.37
C SER A 63 6.20 4.36 2.20
N VAL A 64 7.47 4.75 2.03
CA VAL A 64 8.34 4.21 0.98
C VAL A 64 8.58 2.73 1.18
N GLU A 65 8.94 2.32 2.40
CA GLU A 65 9.18 0.92 2.73
C GLU A 65 7.93 0.07 2.52
N ARG A 66 6.76 0.58 2.92
CA ARG A 66 5.49 -0.12 2.71
C ARG A 66 5.20 -0.31 1.24
N GLN A 67 5.45 0.71 0.43
CA GLN A 67 5.26 0.63 -1.01
C GLN A 67 6.20 -0.39 -1.64
N GLU A 68 7.47 -0.38 -1.25
CA GLU A 68 8.45 -1.37 -1.70
C GLU A 68 8.03 -2.78 -1.34
N LEU A 69 7.56 -2.97 -0.10
CA LEU A 69 7.08 -4.27 0.36
C LEU A 69 5.91 -4.77 -0.48
N ASN A 70 4.96 -3.88 -0.79
CA ASN A 70 3.81 -4.23 -1.62
C ASN A 70 4.22 -4.64 -3.03
N VAL A 71 5.18 -3.93 -3.63
CA VAL A 71 5.72 -4.28 -4.95
C VAL A 71 6.40 -5.65 -4.90
N LEU A 72 7.22 -5.89 -3.89
CA LEU A 72 7.91 -7.17 -3.73
C LEU A 72 6.95 -8.34 -3.54
N ARG A 73 5.89 -8.14 -2.76
CA ARG A 73 4.86 -9.16 -2.56
C ARG A 73 4.14 -9.49 -3.87
N ARG A 74 3.83 -8.47 -4.66
CA ARG A 74 3.17 -8.64 -5.96
C ARG A 74 4.08 -9.40 -6.92
N ASP A 75 5.36 -9.02 -6.97
CA ASP A 75 6.34 -9.68 -7.84
C ASP A 75 6.56 -11.14 -7.43
N LEU A 76 6.64 -11.40 -6.13
CA LEU A 76 6.78 -12.77 -5.63
C LEU A 76 5.59 -13.63 -6.05
N LYS A 77 4.38 -13.10 -5.90
CA LYS A 77 3.16 -13.81 -6.29
C LYS A 77 3.18 -14.13 -7.78
N ARG A 78 3.56 -13.16 -8.61
CA ARG A 78 3.66 -13.35 -10.06
C ARG A 78 4.66 -14.44 -10.42
N VAL A 79 5.85 -14.39 -9.81
CA VAL A 79 6.91 -15.38 -10.08
C VAL A 79 6.47 -16.77 -9.63
N GLN A 80 5.81 -16.88 -8.49
CA GLN A 80 5.26 -18.16 -8.02
C GLN A 80 4.24 -18.73 -8.98
N MET A 81 3.35 -17.88 -9.53
CA MET A 81 2.37 -18.30 -10.52
C MET A 81 3.04 -18.77 -11.82
N GLU A 82 4.06 -18.06 -12.27
CA GLU A 82 4.84 -18.44 -13.45
C GLU A 82 5.53 -19.78 -13.22
N ARG A 83 6.13 -19.99 -12.06
CA ARG A 83 6.77 -21.24 -11.70
C ARG A 83 5.78 -22.40 -11.75
N ASP A 84 4.60 -22.23 -11.15
CA ASP A 84 3.57 -23.27 -11.11
C ASP A 84 3.06 -23.58 -12.51
N PHE A 85 2.88 -22.57 -13.34
CA PHE A 85 2.50 -22.75 -14.74
C PHE A 85 3.55 -23.55 -15.50
N LEU A 86 4.83 -23.19 -15.37
CA LEU A 86 5.93 -23.90 -16.03
C LEU A 86 6.01 -25.35 -15.59
N LYS A 87 5.77 -25.62 -14.32
CA LYS A 87 5.72 -27.02 -13.82
C LYS A 87 4.61 -27.80 -14.50
N LYS A 88 3.43 -27.22 -14.67
CA LYS A 88 2.32 -27.86 -15.35
C LYS A 88 2.63 -28.14 -16.80
N VAL A 89 3.23 -27.16 -17.49
CA VAL A 89 3.66 -27.31 -18.88
C VAL A 89 4.70 -28.41 -19.02
N ALA A 90 5.71 -28.42 -18.16
CA ALA A 90 6.75 -29.42 -18.18
C ALA A 90 6.19 -30.84 -17.97
N THR A 91 5.25 -30.98 -17.03
CA THR A 91 4.58 -32.24 -16.76
C THR A 91 3.78 -32.71 -17.98
N PHE A 92 3.08 -31.78 -18.61
CA PHE A 92 2.31 -32.08 -19.80
C PHE A 92 3.21 -32.57 -20.94
N PHE A 93 4.31 -31.88 -21.22
CA PHE A 93 5.23 -32.29 -22.29
C PHE A 93 5.93 -33.60 -21.96
N ALA A 94 6.30 -33.81 -20.72
CA ALA A 94 6.90 -35.11 -20.31
C ALA A 94 5.93 -36.26 -20.55
N LYS A 95 4.66 -36.07 -20.24
CA LYS A 95 3.63 -37.08 -20.45
C LYS A 95 3.40 -37.35 -21.94
N GLU A 96 3.32 -36.28 -22.75
CA GLU A 96 3.19 -36.42 -24.18
C GLU A 96 4.42 -37.11 -24.83
N GLY A 97 5.61 -36.76 -24.34
CA GLY A 97 6.84 -37.39 -24.80
C GLY A 97 6.87 -38.89 -24.51
N SER A 98 6.37 -39.29 -23.34
CA SER A 98 6.23 -40.70 -22.99
C SER A 98 5.28 -41.43 -23.92
N ASN A 99 4.18 -40.79 -24.27
CA ASN A 99 3.21 -41.39 -25.20
C ASN A 99 3.77 -41.52 -26.62
N LEU A 100 4.64 -40.61 -27.05
CA LEU A 100 5.21 -40.61 -28.37
C LEU A 100 6.33 -41.63 -28.53
N THR A 101 6.95 -42.02 -27.43
CA THR A 101 8.09 -42.96 -27.47
C THR A 101 7.69 -44.42 -27.27
N SER A 102 6.46 -44.66 -27.01
CA SER A 102 5.97 -46.03 -26.81
C SER A 102 5.93 -46.85 -28.10
#